data_0858a547e2a4f4e2b61541eb3bab6cb2
#
_entry.id   0858a547e2a4f4e2b61541eb3bab6cb2
#
_cell.length_a   1.000
_cell.length_b   1.000
_cell.length_c   1.000
_cell.angle_alpha   90.00
_cell.angle_beta   90.00
_cell.angle_gamma   90.00
#
_symmetry.space_group_name_H-M   'P 1'
#
loop_
_entity.id
_entity.type
_entity.pdbx_description
1 polymer ?
#
loop_
_entity_poly.entity_id
_entity_poly.type
_entity_poly.pdbx_seq_one_letter_code
_entity_poly.pdbx_strand_id
1 'polypeptide(L)'
;IDYKNLNLFLNKHSKSKFLIFGFTHNIFLNLINNLKLSNLNKKNLSEAILIHGGGWKKIEKQKIKRKTFNNLLKKKFNLKKVINYYGLVEQIGSIFFECKCGYFIASNFSEIIIRDENFNECSDGKKGIVQLLSLLPTSYPGHSILTEDIGEIVKDHNCNCYGHGTRFLIHGRLKNAELRGCSNT
;
A
#
# COMPACT_ATOMS: atom_id res chain seq x y z
N ILE A 1 -16.15 12.73 3.56
CA ILE A 1 -16.80 11.46 3.96
C ILE A 1 -18.26 11.75 4.28
N ASP A 2 -19.16 10.96 3.72
CA ASP A 2 -20.57 10.96 4.10
C ASP A 2 -20.74 10.21 5.44
N TYR A 3 -20.77 10.96 6.52
CA TYR A 3 -20.85 10.40 7.88
C TYR A 3 -22.18 9.71 8.16
N LYS A 4 -23.28 10.18 7.55
CA LYS A 4 -24.62 9.60 7.75
C LYS A 4 -24.65 8.20 7.18
N ASN A 5 -24.27 8.03 5.91
CA ASN A 5 -24.24 6.75 5.25
C ASN A 5 -23.18 5.81 5.86
N LEU A 6 -22.03 6.31 6.28
CA LEU A 6 -21.02 5.51 7.00
C LEU A 6 -21.60 4.95 8.31
N ASN A 7 -22.28 5.76 9.11
CA ASN A 7 -22.89 5.28 10.36
C ASN A 7 -23.99 4.24 10.10
N LEU A 8 -24.84 4.45 9.10
CA LEU A 8 -25.87 3.48 8.70
C LEU A 8 -25.23 2.15 8.28
N PHE A 9 -24.18 2.20 7.46
CA PHE A 9 -23.43 1.02 7.03
C PHE A 9 -22.84 0.27 8.24
N LEU A 10 -22.13 0.96 9.13
CA LEU A 10 -21.50 0.36 10.30
C LEU A 10 -22.52 -0.28 11.26
N ASN A 11 -23.69 0.32 11.42
CA ASN A 11 -24.77 -0.24 12.24
C ASN A 11 -25.37 -1.48 11.59
N LYS A 12 -25.67 -1.42 10.29
CA LYS A 12 -26.22 -2.54 9.52
C LYS A 12 -25.28 -3.75 9.50
N HIS A 13 -23.97 -3.53 9.43
CA HIS A 13 -22.93 -4.56 9.31
C HIS A 13 -22.14 -4.79 10.61
N SER A 14 -22.74 -4.49 11.76
CA SER A 14 -22.09 -4.56 13.07
C SER A 14 -21.52 -5.93 13.47
N LYS A 15 -22.05 -7.01 12.86
CA LYS A 15 -21.61 -8.40 13.07
C LYS A 15 -20.87 -9.00 11.87
N SER A 16 -20.64 -8.22 10.82
CA SER A 16 -20.05 -8.69 9.58
C SER A 16 -18.59 -8.28 9.49
N LYS A 17 -17.78 -9.13 8.85
CA LYS A 17 -16.45 -8.73 8.37
C LYS A 17 -16.63 -7.91 7.10
N PHE A 18 -15.90 -6.83 6.96
CA PHE A 18 -15.91 -6.00 5.75
C PHE A 18 -14.53 -5.41 5.47
N LEU A 19 -14.37 -4.97 4.23
CA LEU A 19 -13.14 -4.37 3.74
C LEU A 19 -13.29 -2.85 3.69
N ILE A 20 -12.28 -2.15 4.17
CA ILE A 20 -12.08 -0.72 3.91
C ILE A 20 -10.92 -0.61 2.93
N PHE A 21 -11.15 0.06 1.82
CA PHE A 21 -10.13 0.31 0.81
C PHE A 21 -9.96 1.80 0.56
N GLY A 22 -8.71 2.26 0.44
CA GLY A 22 -8.45 3.66 0.13
C GLY A 22 -6.98 4.02 -0.05
N PHE A 23 -6.75 5.22 -0.57
CA PHE A 23 -5.40 5.76 -0.69
C PHE A 23 -4.87 6.23 0.66
N THR A 24 -3.57 6.01 0.92
CA THR A 24 -2.90 6.36 2.19
C THR A 24 -3.17 7.80 2.62
N HIS A 25 -3.02 8.77 1.71
CA HIS A 25 -3.27 10.17 2.02
C HIS A 25 -4.74 10.46 2.36
N ASN A 26 -5.70 9.82 1.68
CA ASN A 26 -7.13 9.96 1.98
C ASN A 26 -7.49 9.35 3.32
N ILE A 27 -6.94 8.17 3.65
CA ILE A 27 -7.10 7.55 4.97
C ILE A 27 -6.55 8.47 6.06
N PHE A 28 -5.39 9.09 5.85
CA PHE A 28 -4.81 10.00 6.81
C PHE A 28 -5.66 11.25 7.01
N LEU A 29 -6.01 11.95 5.94
CA LEU A 29 -6.77 13.19 6.01
C LEU A 29 -8.20 12.97 6.50
N ASN A 30 -8.89 12.02 5.91
CA ASN A 30 -10.34 11.89 6.12
C ASN A 30 -10.69 10.95 7.28
N LEU A 31 -9.96 9.83 7.42
CA LEU A 31 -10.23 8.89 8.48
C LEU A 31 -9.51 9.30 9.78
N ILE A 32 -8.18 9.44 9.73
CA ILE A 32 -7.39 9.69 10.95
C ILE A 32 -7.65 11.09 11.50
N ASN A 33 -7.59 12.14 10.67
CA ASN A 33 -7.68 13.52 11.17
C ASN A 33 -9.12 13.96 11.44
N ASN A 34 -10.06 13.62 10.56
CA ASN A 34 -11.40 14.22 10.56
C ASN A 34 -12.51 13.34 11.14
N LEU A 35 -12.39 12.00 11.04
CA LEU A 35 -13.48 11.12 11.46
C LEU A 35 -13.55 10.98 12.98
N LYS A 36 -14.72 11.30 13.54
CA LYS A 36 -15.08 11.03 14.93
C LYS A 36 -16.19 9.97 14.95
N LEU A 37 -15.94 8.84 15.57
CA LEU A 37 -16.89 7.74 15.69
C LEU A 37 -17.32 7.52 17.15
N SER A 38 -18.56 7.07 17.32
CA SER A 38 -19.03 6.57 18.61
C SER A 38 -18.24 5.30 19.02
N ASN A 39 -18.28 4.97 20.31
CA ASN A 39 -17.63 3.75 20.81
C ASN A 39 -18.21 2.48 20.19
N LEU A 40 -19.51 2.46 19.91
CA LEU A 40 -20.18 1.35 19.21
C LEU A 40 -19.61 1.16 17.80
N ASN A 41 -19.50 2.25 17.03
CA ASN A 41 -18.97 2.19 15.68
C ASN A 41 -17.47 1.82 15.64
N LYS A 42 -16.69 2.22 16.65
CA LYS A 42 -15.31 1.75 16.82
C LYS A 42 -15.23 0.24 17.08
N LYS A 43 -16.17 -0.31 17.87
CA LYS A 43 -16.28 -1.75 18.08
C LYS A 43 -16.60 -2.48 16.77
N ASN A 44 -17.51 -1.95 15.97
CA ASN A 44 -17.86 -2.53 14.68
C ASN A 44 -16.69 -2.53 13.69
N LEU A 45 -15.82 -1.51 13.74
CA LEU A 45 -14.60 -1.44 12.91
C LEU A 45 -13.53 -2.46 13.30
N SER A 46 -13.56 -3.06 14.50
CA SER A 46 -12.56 -4.02 14.94
C SER A 46 -12.46 -5.27 14.06
N GLU A 47 -13.54 -5.63 13.39
CA GLU A 47 -13.61 -6.78 12.47
C GLU A 47 -13.29 -6.42 11.02
N ALA A 48 -13.11 -5.14 10.72
CA ALA A 48 -12.72 -4.68 9.40
C ALA A 48 -11.26 -4.95 9.08
N ILE A 49 -10.98 -5.15 7.79
CA ILE A 49 -9.64 -5.14 7.23
C ILE A 49 -9.48 -3.84 6.46
N LEU A 50 -8.49 -3.03 6.82
CA LEU A 50 -8.13 -1.86 6.03
C LEU A 50 -7.00 -2.22 5.07
N ILE A 51 -7.24 -2.06 3.77
CA ILE A 51 -6.22 -2.12 2.73
C ILE A 51 -6.00 -0.70 2.22
N HIS A 52 -4.77 -0.24 2.24
CA HIS A 52 -4.42 1.09 1.73
C HIS A 52 -3.15 1.03 0.89
N GLY A 53 -3.00 1.97 -0.02
CA GLY A 53 -1.82 2.07 -0.87
C GLY A 53 -1.64 3.46 -1.44
N GLY A 54 -0.68 3.61 -2.34
CA GLY A 54 -0.29 4.90 -2.89
C GLY A 54 0.50 5.75 -1.90
N GLY A 55 1.17 6.78 -2.44
CA GLY A 55 2.02 7.68 -1.65
C GLY A 55 1.25 8.72 -0.84
N TRP A 56 2.03 9.56 -0.15
CA TRP A 56 1.50 10.72 0.60
C TRP A 56 1.18 11.93 -0.27
N LYS A 57 1.62 11.92 -1.54
CA LYS A 57 1.28 12.95 -2.57
C LYS A 57 1.50 14.38 -2.05
N LYS A 58 0.49 15.23 -2.20
CA LYS A 58 0.52 16.64 -1.76
C LYS A 58 0.76 16.85 -0.27
N ILE A 59 0.58 15.80 0.55
CA ILE A 59 0.82 15.84 2.00
C ILE A 59 2.11 15.13 2.43
N GLU A 60 3.10 14.99 1.54
CA GLU A 60 4.38 14.32 1.86
C GLU A 60 5.08 14.93 3.08
N LYS A 61 4.95 16.24 3.30
CA LYS A 61 5.46 16.92 4.51
C LYS A 61 4.82 16.45 5.81
N GLN A 62 3.64 15.83 5.76
CA GLN A 62 2.92 15.26 6.90
C GLN A 62 3.15 13.75 7.03
N LYS A 63 4.01 13.16 6.21
CA LYS A 63 4.31 11.74 6.22
C LYS A 63 4.78 11.29 7.59
N ILE A 64 4.14 10.25 8.08
CA ILE A 64 4.49 9.62 9.35
C ILE A 64 4.99 8.19 9.11
N LYS A 65 5.78 7.68 10.06
CA LYS A 65 6.27 6.30 9.99
C LYS A 65 5.09 5.31 9.99
N ARG A 66 5.22 4.21 9.25
CA ARG A 66 4.22 3.11 9.17
C ARG A 66 3.71 2.68 10.55
N LYS A 67 4.62 2.43 11.50
CA LYS A 67 4.25 2.04 12.87
C LYS A 67 3.34 3.07 13.54
N THR A 68 3.63 4.35 13.37
CA THR A 68 2.81 5.46 13.90
C THR A 68 1.44 5.48 13.23
N PHE A 69 1.38 5.35 11.90
CA PHE A 69 0.14 5.30 11.13
C PHE A 69 -0.77 4.16 11.61
N ASN A 70 -0.23 2.95 11.71
CA ASN A 70 -0.97 1.78 12.16
C ASN A 70 -1.43 1.91 13.62
N ASN A 71 -0.61 2.49 14.50
CA ASN A 71 -0.97 2.73 15.90
C ASN A 71 -2.10 3.76 16.02
N LEU A 72 -2.12 4.81 15.20
CA LEU A 72 -3.21 5.78 15.17
C LEU A 72 -4.53 5.13 14.76
N LEU A 73 -4.52 4.30 13.71
CA LEU A 73 -5.70 3.57 13.26
C LEU A 73 -6.20 2.60 14.33
N LYS A 74 -5.31 1.85 14.97
CA LYS A 74 -5.65 0.96 16.07
C LYS A 74 -6.23 1.72 17.27
N LYS A 75 -5.56 2.78 17.72
CA LYS A 75 -5.99 3.56 18.89
C LYS A 75 -7.31 4.29 18.65
N LYS A 76 -7.48 4.89 17.46
CA LYS A 76 -8.63 5.75 17.16
C LYS A 76 -9.87 4.97 16.74
N PHE A 77 -9.69 3.87 15.99
CA PHE A 77 -10.78 3.12 15.36
C PHE A 77 -10.83 1.64 15.73
N ASN A 78 -9.93 1.15 16.58
CA ASN A 78 -9.81 -0.26 16.96
C ASN A 78 -9.54 -1.20 15.76
N LEU A 79 -9.04 -0.69 14.64
CA LEU A 79 -8.67 -1.48 13.48
C LEU A 79 -7.47 -2.38 13.79
N LYS A 80 -7.68 -3.70 13.74
CA LYS A 80 -6.64 -4.71 14.07
C LYS A 80 -5.81 -5.10 12.86
N LYS A 81 -6.39 -5.05 11.66
CA LYS A 81 -5.76 -5.48 10.40
C LYS A 81 -5.65 -4.29 9.46
N VAL A 82 -4.43 -3.81 9.29
CA VAL A 82 -4.07 -2.74 8.36
C VAL A 82 -2.99 -3.27 7.44
N ILE A 83 -3.26 -3.29 6.16
CA ILE A 83 -2.40 -3.86 5.12
C ILE A 83 -2.11 -2.75 4.12
N ASN A 84 -0.84 -2.48 3.92
CA ASN A 84 -0.39 -1.62 2.84
C ASN A 84 -0.19 -2.43 1.56
N TYR A 85 -0.43 -1.83 0.40
CA TYR A 85 -0.12 -2.44 -0.88
C TYR A 85 0.63 -1.47 -1.79
N TYR A 86 1.41 -2.05 -2.68
CA TYR A 86 2.03 -1.39 -3.81
C TYR A 86 1.48 -1.98 -5.10
N GLY A 87 1.29 -1.16 -6.12
CA GLY A 87 0.82 -1.57 -7.44
C GLY A 87 0.63 -0.36 -8.35
N LEU A 88 0.61 -0.62 -9.64
CA LEU A 88 0.45 0.39 -10.69
C LEU A 88 -0.80 0.10 -11.50
N VAL A 89 -1.51 1.15 -11.92
CA VAL A 89 -2.65 1.03 -12.84
C VAL A 89 -2.21 0.56 -14.21
N GLU A 90 -0.96 0.82 -14.57
CA GLU A 90 -0.30 0.42 -15.81
C GLU A 90 0.02 -1.08 -15.85
N GLN A 91 -0.09 -1.79 -14.70
CA GLN A 91 0.07 -3.25 -14.62
C GLN A 91 -1.05 -3.86 -13.77
N ILE A 92 -2.24 -3.88 -14.34
CA ILE A 92 -3.47 -4.36 -13.68
C ILE A 92 -3.28 -5.80 -13.19
N GLY A 93 -3.70 -6.05 -11.94
CA GLY A 93 -3.62 -7.36 -11.29
C GLY A 93 -2.34 -7.62 -10.51
N SER A 94 -1.26 -6.87 -10.76
CA SER A 94 -0.04 -6.95 -9.96
C SER A 94 -0.19 -6.11 -8.70
N ILE A 95 -0.57 -6.76 -7.60
CA ILE A 95 -0.75 -6.13 -6.29
C ILE A 95 0.21 -6.78 -5.30
N PHE A 96 1.11 -5.99 -4.76
CA PHE A 96 2.15 -6.42 -3.82
C PHE A 96 1.76 -6.03 -2.41
N PHE A 97 1.35 -6.99 -1.59
CA PHE A 97 0.96 -6.73 -0.21
C PHE A 97 2.17 -6.65 0.71
N GLU A 98 2.09 -5.70 1.64
CA GLU A 98 3.09 -5.54 2.69
C GLU A 98 2.90 -6.59 3.78
N CYS A 99 3.96 -7.31 4.09
CA CYS A 99 3.98 -8.29 5.17
C CYS A 99 4.15 -7.63 6.56
N LYS A 100 4.05 -8.42 7.62
CA LYS A 100 4.20 -7.93 9.02
C LYS A 100 5.57 -7.31 9.28
N CYS A 101 6.61 -7.78 8.60
CA CYS A 101 7.98 -7.23 8.70
C CYS A 101 8.13 -5.90 7.96
N GLY A 102 7.17 -5.51 7.10
CA GLY A 102 7.19 -4.24 6.39
C GLY A 102 7.71 -4.32 4.96
N TYR A 103 7.89 -5.51 4.42
CA TYR A 103 8.31 -5.74 3.05
C TYR A 103 7.12 -6.02 2.15
N PHE A 104 7.12 -5.47 0.95
CA PHE A 104 6.24 -5.92 -0.12
C PHE A 104 6.73 -7.26 -0.65
N ILE A 105 5.80 -8.13 -1.05
CA ILE A 105 6.12 -9.47 -1.52
C ILE A 105 5.56 -9.65 -2.92
N ALA A 106 6.40 -10.09 -3.86
CA ALA A 106 5.99 -10.46 -5.20
C ALA A 106 5.08 -11.70 -5.15
N SER A 107 4.11 -11.76 -6.05
CA SER A 107 3.24 -12.92 -6.22
C SER A 107 3.90 -13.96 -7.14
N ASN A 108 3.31 -15.16 -7.21
CA ASN A 108 3.78 -16.19 -8.14
C ASN A 108 3.68 -15.81 -9.63
N PHE A 109 2.96 -14.75 -9.95
CA PHE A 109 2.72 -14.26 -11.32
C PHE A 109 3.46 -12.97 -11.63
N SER A 110 4.25 -12.45 -10.70
CA SER A 110 4.95 -11.19 -10.83
C SER A 110 6.32 -11.25 -10.18
N GLU A 111 7.25 -10.45 -10.70
CA GLU A 111 8.61 -10.35 -10.18
C GLU A 111 9.06 -8.89 -10.17
N ILE A 112 10.07 -8.61 -9.36
CA ILE A 112 10.67 -7.29 -9.18
C ILE A 112 12.14 -7.36 -9.55
N ILE A 113 12.58 -6.42 -10.37
CA ILE A 113 14.00 -6.20 -10.64
C ILE A 113 14.33 -4.76 -10.26
N ILE A 114 15.47 -4.56 -9.64
CA ILE A 114 15.98 -3.21 -9.35
C ILE A 114 17.08 -2.89 -10.36
N ARG A 115 16.95 -1.73 -11.03
CA ARG A 115 17.86 -1.29 -12.09
C ARG A 115 18.69 -0.09 -11.66
N ASP A 116 19.95 -0.08 -12.02
CA ASP A 116 20.79 1.11 -11.89
C ASP A 116 20.52 2.13 -13.01
N GLU A 117 21.28 3.21 -13.03
CA GLU A 117 21.14 4.29 -14.02
C GLU A 117 21.48 3.83 -15.47
N ASN A 118 22.23 2.73 -15.61
CA ASN A 118 22.56 2.11 -16.88
C ASN A 118 21.64 0.94 -17.24
N PHE A 119 20.54 0.78 -16.48
CA PHE A 119 19.57 -0.32 -16.58
C PHE A 119 20.14 -1.72 -16.31
N ASN A 120 21.31 -1.82 -15.71
CA ASN A 120 21.81 -3.11 -15.22
C ASN A 120 21.06 -3.50 -13.93
N GLU A 121 20.97 -4.82 -13.69
CA GLU A 121 20.38 -5.33 -12.46
C GLU A 121 21.26 -5.00 -11.25
N CYS A 122 20.65 -4.44 -10.21
CA CYS A 122 21.31 -4.17 -8.96
C CYS A 122 21.39 -5.42 -8.08
N SER A 123 22.49 -5.57 -7.36
CA SER A 123 22.57 -6.56 -6.27
C SER A 123 21.60 -6.23 -5.15
N ASP A 124 21.21 -7.26 -4.38
CA ASP A 124 20.32 -7.11 -3.24
C ASP A 124 20.82 -6.06 -2.23
N GLY A 125 19.90 -5.29 -1.67
CA GLY A 125 20.19 -4.18 -0.77
C GLY A 125 20.66 -2.90 -1.46
N LYS A 126 20.90 -2.93 -2.77
CA LYS A 126 21.24 -1.72 -3.53
C LYS A 126 19.95 -1.05 -4.02
N LYS A 127 19.85 0.25 -3.83
CA LYS A 127 18.72 1.06 -4.31
C LYS A 127 18.86 1.35 -5.79
N GLY A 128 17.73 1.32 -6.48
CA GLY A 128 17.65 1.66 -7.90
C GLY A 128 16.20 1.82 -8.36
N ILE A 129 16.01 1.91 -9.65
CA ILE A 129 14.71 2.05 -10.30
C ILE A 129 14.00 0.70 -10.29
N VAL A 130 12.75 0.69 -9.89
CA VAL A 130 11.92 -0.51 -9.84
C VAL A 130 11.44 -0.87 -11.23
N GLN A 131 11.71 -2.09 -11.67
CA GLN A 131 11.09 -2.73 -12.83
C GLN A 131 10.14 -3.82 -12.33
N LEU A 132 8.90 -3.77 -12.80
CA LEU A 132 7.86 -4.76 -12.50
C LEU A 132 7.69 -5.71 -13.68
N LEU A 133 7.71 -7.00 -13.42
CA LEU A 133 7.37 -8.04 -14.36
C LEU A 133 6.05 -8.72 -13.94
N SER A 134 5.18 -9.04 -14.90
CA SER A 134 3.92 -9.73 -14.61
C SER A 134 3.47 -10.59 -15.79
N LEU A 135 2.90 -11.74 -15.49
CA LEU A 135 2.25 -12.63 -16.46
C LEU A 135 0.74 -12.32 -16.61
N LEU A 136 0.20 -11.40 -15.80
CA LEU A 136 -1.24 -11.15 -15.72
C LEU A 136 -1.83 -10.27 -16.85
N PRO A 137 -1.13 -9.24 -17.36
CA PRO A 137 -1.65 -8.45 -18.47
C PRO A 137 -1.78 -9.28 -19.76
N THR A 138 -2.96 -9.30 -20.38
CA THR A 138 -3.22 -10.05 -21.62
C THR A 138 -3.74 -9.18 -22.75
N SER A 139 -4.25 -7.99 -22.45
CA SER A 139 -4.89 -7.08 -23.41
C SER A 139 -4.00 -5.92 -23.87
N TYR A 140 -2.82 -5.77 -23.29
CA TYR A 140 -1.84 -4.72 -23.59
C TYR A 140 -0.43 -5.16 -23.14
N PRO A 141 0.66 -4.52 -23.63
CA PRO A 141 2.03 -4.93 -23.34
C PRO A 141 2.49 -4.49 -21.93
N GLY A 142 1.72 -4.84 -20.89
CA GLY A 142 2.02 -4.52 -19.49
C GLY A 142 2.91 -5.54 -18.77
N HIS A 143 3.54 -6.47 -19.48
CA HIS A 143 4.33 -7.55 -18.89
C HIS A 143 5.61 -7.07 -18.21
N SER A 144 6.19 -5.97 -18.69
CA SER A 144 7.42 -5.39 -18.16
C SER A 144 7.28 -3.87 -18.14
N ILE A 145 7.31 -3.29 -16.94
CA ILE A 145 7.17 -1.84 -16.74
C ILE A 145 8.36 -1.34 -15.92
N LEU A 146 9.15 -0.44 -16.51
CA LEU A 146 10.13 0.34 -15.77
C LEU A 146 9.41 1.55 -15.17
N THR A 147 9.44 1.64 -13.84
CA THR A 147 8.70 2.67 -13.10
C THR A 147 9.56 3.90 -12.86
N GLU A 148 8.95 4.93 -12.28
CA GLU A 148 9.68 6.08 -11.71
C GLU A 148 9.89 5.92 -10.19
N ASP A 149 9.65 4.74 -9.63
CA ASP A 149 9.80 4.48 -8.21
C ASP A 149 11.19 3.92 -7.89
N ILE A 150 11.73 4.32 -6.76
CA ILE A 150 12.99 3.81 -6.21
C ILE A 150 12.69 2.73 -5.20
N GLY A 151 13.34 1.59 -5.34
CA GLY A 151 13.21 0.46 -4.42
C GLY A 151 14.52 -0.27 -4.20
N GLU A 152 14.45 -1.33 -3.41
CA GLU A 152 15.54 -2.28 -3.18
C GLU A 152 15.00 -3.68 -2.89
N ILE A 153 15.71 -4.71 -3.33
CA ILE A 153 15.44 -6.10 -2.96
C ILE A 153 16.00 -6.35 -1.55
N VAL A 154 15.24 -7.04 -0.72
CA VAL A 154 15.62 -7.32 0.67
C VAL A 154 15.78 -8.82 0.88
N LYS A 155 16.98 -9.24 1.30
CA LYS A 155 17.26 -10.56 1.85
C LYS A 155 17.15 -10.52 3.37
N ASP A 156 15.95 -10.75 3.91
CA ASP A 156 15.74 -10.88 5.34
C ASP A 156 15.38 -12.33 5.70
N HIS A 157 16.37 -13.07 6.16
CA HIS A 157 16.22 -14.47 6.58
C HIS A 157 15.36 -14.62 7.85
N ASN A 158 15.14 -13.55 8.60
CA ASN A 158 14.30 -13.55 9.80
C ASN A 158 12.83 -13.28 9.50
N CYS A 159 12.49 -12.91 8.28
CA CYS A 159 11.12 -12.67 7.89
C CYS A 159 10.41 -13.99 7.56
N ASN A 160 9.70 -14.55 8.53
CA ASN A 160 8.88 -15.77 8.40
C ASN A 160 7.44 -15.46 7.94
N CYS A 161 7.21 -14.34 7.26
CA CYS A 161 5.89 -14.02 6.71
C CYS A 161 5.56 -14.91 5.51
N TYR A 162 4.27 -15.21 5.33
CA TYR A 162 3.78 -15.97 4.19
C TYR A 162 4.17 -15.33 2.87
N GLY A 163 4.52 -16.18 1.88
CA GLY A 163 4.90 -15.81 0.53
C GLY A 163 6.37 -16.18 0.25
N HIS A 164 6.58 -16.85 -0.89
CA HIS A 164 7.91 -17.26 -1.36
C HIS A 164 8.51 -16.26 -2.36
N GLY A 165 7.75 -15.23 -2.75
CA GLY A 165 8.20 -14.24 -3.72
C GLY A 165 9.26 -13.29 -3.18
N THR A 166 9.89 -12.59 -4.10
CA THR A 166 10.90 -11.57 -3.84
C THR A 166 10.36 -10.49 -2.88
N ARG A 167 11.12 -10.20 -1.83
CA ARG A 167 10.80 -9.14 -0.85
C ARG A 167 11.51 -7.86 -1.25
N PHE A 168 10.78 -6.75 -1.18
CA PHE A 168 11.32 -5.46 -1.58
C PHE A 168 10.75 -4.30 -0.76
N LEU A 169 11.43 -3.18 -0.83
CA LEU A 169 10.99 -1.90 -0.27
C LEU A 169 10.83 -0.86 -1.37
N ILE A 170 9.88 0.04 -1.17
CA ILE A 170 9.71 1.25 -1.99
C ILE A 170 10.09 2.46 -1.15
N HIS A 171 11.06 3.24 -1.62
CA HIS A 171 11.60 4.41 -0.92
C HIS A 171 10.93 5.72 -1.34
N GLY A 172 10.29 5.75 -2.51
CA GLY A 172 9.65 6.92 -3.08
C GLY A 172 9.85 6.97 -4.59
N ARG A 173 9.73 8.16 -5.17
CA ARG A 173 9.89 8.38 -6.61
C ARG A 173 11.21 9.05 -6.93
N LEU A 174 11.64 8.93 -8.18
CA LEU A 174 12.75 9.71 -8.74
C LEU A 174 12.50 11.22 -8.52
N LYS A 175 13.54 11.97 -8.24
CA LYS A 175 13.45 13.42 -7.93
C LYS A 175 12.78 14.23 -9.05
N ASN A 176 12.98 13.82 -10.29
CA ASN A 176 12.45 14.48 -11.48
C ASN A 176 11.12 13.88 -11.97
N ALA A 177 10.58 12.89 -11.26
CA ALA A 177 9.30 12.30 -11.62
C ALA A 177 8.15 13.27 -11.34
N GLU A 178 7.27 13.46 -12.32
CA GLU A 178 6.07 14.27 -12.12
C GLU A 178 5.20 13.67 -11.02
N LEU A 179 4.64 14.54 -10.17
CA LEU A 179 3.66 14.16 -9.15
C LEU A 179 2.31 13.82 -9.81
N ARG A 180 2.30 12.79 -10.65
CA ARG A 180 1.07 12.24 -11.23
C ARG A 180 0.43 11.25 -10.25
N GLY A 181 -0.88 11.21 -10.22
CA GLY A 181 -1.62 10.21 -9.47
C GLY A 181 -3.09 10.24 -9.82
N CYS A 182 -3.73 9.08 -9.79
CA CYS A 182 -5.16 8.86 -10.13
C CYS A 182 -6.16 9.72 -9.33
N SER A 183 -5.71 10.58 -8.44
CA SER A 183 -6.54 11.48 -7.63
C SER A 183 -6.14 12.95 -7.78
N ASN A 184 -5.65 13.35 -8.95
CA ASN A 184 -5.42 14.77 -9.27
C ASN A 184 -6.67 15.44 -9.84
N THR A 185 -7.85 14.95 -9.49
CA THR A 185 -9.12 15.64 -9.69
C THR A 185 -9.57 16.28 -8.40
#